data_0aef0132eb5c5a3a7b15bbca749db335
#
_entry.id   0aef0132eb5c5a3a7b15bbca749db335
#
_cell.length_a   1.000
_cell.length_b   1.000
_cell.length_c   1.000
_cell.angle_alpha   90.00
_cell.angle_beta   90.00
_cell.angle_gamma   90.00
#
_symmetry.space_group_name_H-M   'P 1'
#
loop_
_entity.id
_entity.type
_entity.pdbx_description
1 polymer ?
#
loop_
_entity_poly.entity_id
_entity_poly.type
_entity_poly.pdbx_seq_one_letter_code
_entity_poly.pdbx_strand_id
1 'polypeptide(L)'
;RDDVQERVADLLFGKATADGRLSASIGGLFPTGSGVTITPHTPFHFVPEEYGMKSEVLRRIDTIALEGIKEGAYPGCQVLVMKDGKALYDRCFGYHTDANSEKVKPTDIYDLASLSKTTGTLLAIMKLYDKGRFNLTDKVSDYLPFLRKTNKENLTIRELLLHQSGLPSGLLFYQEAIDGKCYKGSLFKQSKDAL
;
A
#
# COMPACT_ATOMS: atom_id res chain seq x y z
N ARG A 1 17.56 25.91 -23.61
CA ARG A 1 18.78 25.71 -22.79
C ARG A 1 18.41 25.42 -21.33
N ASP A 2 17.31 25.94 -20.83
CA ASP A 2 16.84 25.70 -19.44
C ASP A 2 16.38 24.25 -19.23
N ASP A 3 15.76 23.65 -20.24
CA ASP A 3 15.36 22.24 -20.25
C ASP A 3 16.53 21.25 -20.11
N VAL A 4 17.70 21.60 -20.63
CA VAL A 4 18.91 20.77 -20.49
C VAL A 4 19.46 20.83 -19.07
N GLN A 5 19.42 22.01 -18.44
CA GLN A 5 19.88 22.18 -17.07
C GLN A 5 18.96 21.45 -16.07
N GLU A 6 17.64 21.54 -16.28
CA GLU A 6 16.68 20.76 -15.49
C GLU A 6 16.90 19.25 -15.64
N ARG A 7 17.12 18.77 -16.86
CA ARG A 7 17.43 17.36 -17.10
C ARG A 7 18.72 16.91 -16.44
N VAL A 8 19.77 17.74 -16.46
CA VAL A 8 21.01 17.43 -15.75
C VAL A 8 20.79 17.37 -14.25
N ALA A 9 20.01 18.31 -13.70
CA ALA A 9 19.64 18.26 -12.28
C ALA A 9 18.85 16.98 -11.96
N ASP A 10 17.84 16.64 -12.77
CA ASP A 10 17.06 15.40 -12.58
C ASP A 10 17.92 14.13 -12.64
N LEU A 11 18.94 14.11 -13.52
CA LEU A 11 19.92 13.02 -13.56
C LEU A 11 20.78 12.97 -12.31
N LEU A 12 21.32 14.11 -11.88
CA LEU A 12 22.16 14.20 -10.68
C LEU A 12 21.41 13.84 -9.41
N PHE A 13 20.12 14.16 -9.37
CA PHE A 13 19.24 13.83 -8.25
C PHE A 13 18.47 12.50 -8.43
N GLY A 14 18.85 11.68 -9.43
CA GLY A 14 18.28 10.34 -9.65
C GLY A 14 16.80 10.31 -10.03
N LYS A 15 16.28 11.41 -10.58
CA LYS A 15 14.87 11.50 -11.02
C LYS A 15 14.67 11.08 -12.48
N ALA A 16 15.74 11.04 -13.26
CA ALA A 16 15.69 10.69 -14.68
C ALA A 16 16.61 9.53 -15.03
N THR A 17 16.28 8.82 -16.11
CA THR A 17 17.17 7.82 -16.73
C THR A 17 18.20 8.45 -17.63
N ALA A 18 19.41 7.90 -17.64
CA ALA A 18 20.39 8.14 -18.68
C ALA A 18 21.00 6.81 -19.13
N ASP A 19 21.03 6.59 -20.41
CA ASP A 19 21.61 5.42 -21.07
C ASP A 19 22.55 5.79 -22.22
N GLY A 20 22.88 7.08 -22.30
CA GLY A 20 23.74 7.62 -23.34
C GLY A 20 25.11 6.92 -23.37
N ARG A 21 25.63 6.76 -24.60
CA ARG A 21 26.97 6.20 -24.86
C ARG A 21 27.78 7.20 -25.67
N LEU A 22 29.06 7.26 -25.40
CA LEU A 22 29.99 8.10 -26.17
C LEU A 22 30.04 7.64 -27.63
N SER A 23 29.77 8.54 -28.53
CA SER A 23 29.88 8.31 -30.01
C SER A 23 31.33 8.33 -30.50
N ALA A 24 32.24 8.92 -29.72
CA ALA A 24 33.67 8.99 -30.01
C ALA A 24 34.47 8.84 -28.72
N SER A 25 35.72 8.40 -28.85
CA SER A 25 36.64 8.29 -27.73
C SER A 25 37.11 9.67 -27.22
N ILE A 26 37.16 9.83 -25.91
CA ILE A 26 37.69 11.04 -25.25
C ILE A 26 39.04 10.71 -24.62
N GLY A 27 40.12 11.10 -25.30
CA GLY A 27 41.47 10.77 -24.88
C GLY A 27 41.67 9.26 -24.71
N GLY A 28 42.67 8.86 -23.94
CA GLY A 28 42.88 7.45 -23.59
C GLY A 28 42.01 6.90 -22.43
N LEU A 29 41.12 7.74 -21.87
CA LEU A 29 40.39 7.40 -20.65
C LEU A 29 39.01 6.81 -20.94
N PHE A 30 38.31 7.29 -21.99
CA PHE A 30 36.97 6.86 -22.31
C PHE A 30 36.83 6.43 -23.77
N PRO A 31 36.84 5.14 -24.08
CA PRO A 31 36.66 4.66 -25.46
C PRO A 31 35.23 4.89 -25.96
N THR A 32 35.07 4.90 -27.29
CA THR A 32 33.74 4.90 -27.94
C THR A 32 32.85 3.81 -27.35
N GLY A 33 31.60 4.12 -27.07
CA GLY A 33 30.62 3.22 -26.45
C GLY A 33 30.64 3.25 -24.92
N SER A 34 31.60 3.95 -24.30
CA SER A 34 31.60 4.15 -22.85
C SER A 34 30.37 4.92 -22.39
N GLY A 35 29.83 4.56 -21.26
CA GLY A 35 28.71 5.23 -20.61
C GLY A 35 28.20 4.43 -19.42
N VAL A 36 27.48 5.10 -18.56
CA VAL A 36 26.83 4.49 -17.40
C VAL A 36 25.34 4.55 -17.61
N THR A 37 24.65 3.46 -17.38
CA THR A 37 23.18 3.48 -17.34
C THR A 37 22.76 3.93 -15.95
N ILE A 38 22.09 5.08 -15.90
CA ILE A 38 21.45 5.60 -14.69
C ILE A 38 19.98 5.30 -14.80
N THR A 39 19.44 4.52 -13.88
CA THR A 39 18.00 4.33 -13.73
C THR A 39 17.51 5.22 -12.59
N PRO A 40 16.30 5.78 -12.67
CA PRO A 40 15.74 6.52 -11.56
C PRO A 40 15.78 5.65 -10.32
N HIS A 41 16.42 6.12 -9.27
CA HIS A 41 16.34 5.47 -7.98
C HIS A 41 15.05 5.94 -7.32
N THR A 42 14.17 5.01 -7.09
CA THR A 42 13.10 5.17 -6.10
C THR A 42 13.73 5.16 -4.72
N PRO A 43 13.14 5.81 -3.79
CA PRO A 43 13.51 7.14 -3.30
C PRO A 43 14.94 7.11 -2.75
N PHE A 44 15.63 8.25 -2.78
CA PHE A 44 16.90 8.44 -2.11
C PHE A 44 16.83 7.79 -0.72
N HIS A 45 17.75 6.86 -0.44
CA HIS A 45 17.98 6.39 0.92
C HIS A 45 18.57 7.57 1.68
N PHE A 46 17.73 8.29 2.37
CA PHE A 46 18.17 9.33 3.28
C PHE A 46 18.89 8.69 4.45
N VAL A 47 19.90 9.34 4.96
CA VAL A 47 20.65 8.88 6.13
C VAL A 47 19.74 9.04 7.35
N PRO A 48 19.33 7.97 8.03
CA PRO A 48 18.39 8.04 9.15
C PRO A 48 18.83 8.98 10.26
N GLU A 49 20.13 9.08 10.49
CA GLU A 49 20.73 9.92 11.53
C GLU A 49 20.46 11.41 11.31
N GLU A 50 20.39 11.86 10.06
CA GLU A 50 20.03 13.25 9.70
C GLU A 50 18.60 13.59 10.08
N TYR A 51 17.75 12.57 10.24
CA TYR A 51 16.35 12.70 10.63
C TYR A 51 16.07 12.27 12.07
N GLY A 52 17.14 12.17 12.89
CA GLY A 52 17.03 11.80 14.29
C GLY A 52 16.65 10.34 14.55
N MET A 53 16.86 9.46 13.58
CA MET A 53 16.71 8.01 13.72
C MET A 53 18.07 7.34 13.66
N LYS A 54 18.20 6.18 14.30
CA LYS A 54 19.46 5.42 14.30
C LYS A 54 19.35 4.25 13.32
N SER A 55 20.24 4.19 12.34
CA SER A 55 20.31 3.09 11.37
C SER A 55 20.43 1.72 12.05
N GLU A 56 21.15 1.64 13.17
CA GLU A 56 21.28 0.42 13.96
C GLU A 56 19.92 -0.07 14.51
N VAL A 57 19.08 0.88 14.97
CA VAL A 57 17.75 0.54 15.46
C VAL A 57 16.85 0.07 14.32
N LEU A 58 16.92 0.73 13.16
CA LEU A 58 16.16 0.33 11.98
C LEU A 58 16.56 -1.06 11.48
N ARG A 59 17.82 -1.44 11.57
CA ARG A 59 18.28 -2.79 11.22
C ARG A 59 17.69 -3.91 12.07
N ARG A 60 17.13 -3.61 13.25
CA ARG A 60 16.37 -4.61 14.03
C ARG A 60 15.13 -5.11 13.29
N ILE A 61 14.60 -4.32 12.35
CA ILE A 61 13.50 -4.74 11.47
C ILE A 61 13.92 -5.93 10.62
N ASP A 62 15.18 -5.96 10.15
CA ASP A 62 15.71 -7.10 9.37
C ASP A 62 15.59 -8.40 10.16
N THR A 63 16.00 -8.38 11.43
CA THR A 63 15.95 -9.55 12.31
C THR A 63 14.51 -10.02 12.50
N ILE A 64 13.60 -9.09 12.85
CA ILE A 64 12.19 -9.42 13.08
C ILE A 64 11.53 -9.99 11.81
N ALA A 65 11.79 -9.38 10.66
CA ALA A 65 11.24 -9.85 9.39
C ALA A 65 11.73 -11.24 9.02
N LEU A 66 13.03 -11.50 9.19
CA LEU A 66 13.61 -12.80 8.89
C LEU A 66 13.21 -13.89 9.89
N GLU A 67 13.05 -13.55 11.17
CA GLU A 67 12.52 -14.47 12.17
C GLU A 67 11.08 -14.88 11.84
N GLY A 68 10.20 -13.94 11.48
CA GLY A 68 8.82 -14.25 11.10
C GLY A 68 8.74 -15.19 9.87
N ILE A 69 9.61 -14.98 8.87
CA ILE A 69 9.71 -15.88 7.71
C ILE A 69 10.21 -17.26 8.13
N LYS A 70 11.25 -17.31 8.98
CA LYS A 70 11.81 -18.56 9.48
C LYS A 70 10.82 -19.39 10.28
N GLU A 71 9.96 -18.72 11.05
CA GLU A 71 8.90 -19.36 11.83
C GLU A 71 7.66 -19.73 11.01
N GLY A 72 7.65 -19.39 9.71
CA GLY A 72 6.53 -19.67 8.81
C GLY A 72 5.29 -18.83 9.07
N ALA A 73 5.44 -17.67 9.73
CA ALA A 73 4.33 -16.75 9.97
C ALA A 73 3.85 -16.07 8.67
N TYR A 74 4.76 -15.84 7.75
CA TYR A 74 4.52 -15.34 6.39
C TYR A 74 5.69 -15.68 5.47
N PRO A 75 5.47 -15.82 4.15
CA PRO A 75 6.54 -16.19 3.20
C PRO A 75 7.47 -15.04 2.86
N GLY A 76 7.01 -13.80 2.98
CA GLY A 76 7.77 -12.60 2.69
C GLY A 76 7.01 -11.33 3.05
N CYS A 77 7.73 -10.21 3.04
CA CYS A 77 7.16 -8.90 3.33
C CYS A 77 8.00 -7.76 2.74
N GLN A 78 7.39 -6.59 2.66
CA GLN A 78 8.07 -5.32 2.42
C GLN A 78 7.83 -4.40 3.60
N VAL A 79 8.88 -3.72 4.06
CA VAL A 79 8.80 -2.77 5.17
C VAL A 79 9.36 -1.42 4.73
N LEU A 80 8.53 -0.39 4.83
CA LEU A 80 8.87 0.99 4.55
C LEU A 80 8.73 1.82 5.84
N VAL A 81 9.78 2.55 6.22
CA VAL A 81 9.72 3.54 7.29
C VAL A 81 10.00 4.91 6.73
N MET A 82 9.05 5.82 6.91
CA MET A 82 9.14 7.19 6.46
C MET A 82 9.11 8.15 7.64
N LYS A 83 9.86 9.25 7.52
CA LYS A 83 9.78 10.40 8.43
C LYS A 83 9.95 11.68 7.61
N ASP A 84 9.13 12.68 7.90
CA ASP A 84 9.13 13.99 7.22
C ASP A 84 9.09 13.87 5.68
N GLY A 85 8.28 12.90 5.18
CA GLY A 85 8.15 12.62 3.76
C GLY A 85 9.35 11.91 3.12
N LYS A 86 10.33 11.47 3.91
CA LYS A 86 11.56 10.80 3.44
C LYS A 86 11.52 9.32 3.81
N ALA A 87 11.87 8.45 2.85
CA ALA A 87 12.05 7.03 3.11
C ALA A 87 13.41 6.79 3.76
N LEU A 88 13.41 6.42 5.02
CA LEU A 88 14.62 6.17 5.81
C LEU A 88 14.97 4.70 5.86
N TYR A 89 14.03 3.83 5.56
CA TYR A 89 14.20 2.40 5.48
C TYR A 89 13.16 1.85 4.48
N ASP A 90 13.61 1.07 3.50
CA ASP A 90 12.77 0.39 2.53
C ASP A 90 13.44 -0.94 2.16
N ARG A 91 12.86 -2.05 2.59
CA ARG A 91 13.42 -3.38 2.36
C ARG A 91 12.34 -4.42 2.10
N CYS A 92 12.70 -5.35 1.22
CA CYS A 92 11.91 -6.52 0.90
C CYS A 92 12.59 -7.76 1.45
N PHE A 93 11.80 -8.71 1.96
CA PHE A 93 12.26 -9.95 2.55
C PHE A 93 11.46 -11.12 2.01
N GLY A 94 12.13 -12.26 1.81
CA GLY A 94 11.50 -13.52 1.45
C GLY A 94 10.89 -13.56 0.05
N TYR A 95 9.79 -14.27 -0.07
CA TYR A 95 9.15 -14.65 -1.33
C TYR A 95 7.66 -14.39 -1.29
N HIS A 96 6.99 -14.43 -2.46
CA HIS A 96 5.54 -14.26 -2.54
C HIS A 96 4.77 -15.43 -1.91
N THR A 97 5.33 -16.61 -1.95
CA THR A 97 4.71 -17.84 -1.41
C THR A 97 5.76 -18.73 -0.76
N ASP A 98 5.31 -19.72 0.01
CA ASP A 98 6.17 -20.73 0.63
C ASP A 98 6.91 -21.61 -0.38
N ALA A 99 6.49 -21.60 -1.66
CA ALA A 99 7.20 -22.29 -2.74
C ALA A 99 8.54 -21.63 -3.11
N ASN A 100 8.86 -20.47 -2.56
CA ASN A 100 10.12 -19.72 -2.77
C ASN A 100 10.47 -19.49 -4.26
N SER A 101 9.46 -19.36 -5.11
CA SER A 101 9.64 -19.23 -6.56
C SER A 101 9.93 -17.81 -7.00
N GLU A 102 9.33 -16.81 -6.34
CA GLU A 102 9.47 -15.40 -6.71
C GLU A 102 9.72 -14.54 -5.46
N LYS A 103 10.83 -13.79 -5.49
CA LYS A 103 11.20 -12.88 -4.38
C LYS A 103 10.29 -11.68 -4.33
N VAL A 104 10.02 -11.20 -3.12
CA VAL A 104 9.35 -9.91 -2.90
C VAL A 104 10.21 -8.77 -3.45
N LYS A 105 9.57 -7.86 -4.20
CA LYS A 105 10.20 -6.71 -4.88
C LYS A 105 9.59 -5.39 -4.40
N PRO A 106 10.31 -4.28 -4.48
CA PRO A 106 9.77 -2.96 -4.12
C PRO A 106 8.58 -2.51 -4.97
N THR A 107 8.40 -3.11 -6.15
CA THR A 107 7.33 -2.79 -7.10
C THR A 107 6.10 -3.67 -6.96
N ASP A 108 6.08 -4.58 -5.99
CA ASP A 108 4.95 -5.48 -5.78
C ASP A 108 3.72 -4.72 -5.30
N ILE A 109 2.57 -5.17 -5.77
CA ILE A 109 1.27 -4.59 -5.40
C ILE A 109 0.62 -5.50 -4.36
N TYR A 110 0.21 -4.90 -3.25
CA TYR A 110 -0.43 -5.60 -2.15
C TYR A 110 -1.93 -5.30 -2.09
N ASP A 111 -2.72 -6.31 -1.76
CA ASP A 111 -4.10 -6.09 -1.35
C ASP A 111 -4.10 -5.35 0.00
N LEU A 112 -4.69 -4.17 0.01
CA LEU A 112 -4.77 -3.33 1.20
C LEU A 112 -5.78 -3.85 2.22
N ALA A 113 -6.66 -4.78 1.82
CA ALA A 113 -7.68 -5.34 2.69
C ALA A 113 -8.38 -4.24 3.51
N SER A 114 -8.41 -4.36 4.84
CA SER A 114 -9.05 -3.37 5.73
C SER A 114 -8.37 -1.99 5.77
N LEU A 115 -7.14 -1.85 5.31
CA LEU A 115 -6.52 -0.52 5.14
C LEU A 115 -7.31 0.36 4.15
N SER A 116 -8.11 -0.25 3.25
CA SER A 116 -9.04 0.48 2.40
C SER A 116 -10.04 1.34 3.17
N LYS A 117 -10.35 0.99 4.43
CA LYS A 117 -11.21 1.81 5.30
C LYS A 117 -10.57 3.18 5.61
N THR A 118 -9.28 3.20 5.83
CA THR A 118 -8.53 4.43 6.17
C THR A 118 -8.04 5.17 4.93
N THR A 119 -7.54 4.46 3.92
CA THR A 119 -6.96 5.06 2.72
C THR A 119 -8.01 5.44 1.65
N GLY A 120 -9.18 4.83 1.67
CA GLY A 120 -10.27 5.12 0.74
C GLY A 120 -11.47 5.76 1.43
N THR A 121 -12.19 4.96 2.22
CA THR A 121 -13.48 5.38 2.81
C THR A 121 -13.34 6.60 3.72
N LEU A 122 -12.38 6.58 4.66
CA LEU A 122 -12.20 7.68 5.61
C LEU A 122 -11.86 8.99 4.88
N LEU A 123 -10.98 8.96 3.89
CA LEU A 123 -10.61 10.17 3.12
C LEU A 123 -11.82 10.74 2.36
N ALA A 124 -12.67 9.89 1.79
CA ALA A 124 -13.90 10.32 1.15
C ALA A 124 -14.88 10.96 2.15
N ILE A 125 -15.03 10.35 3.33
CA ILE A 125 -15.87 10.86 4.42
C ILE A 125 -15.32 12.21 4.93
N MET A 126 -14.01 12.35 5.15
CA MET A 126 -13.39 13.62 5.54
C MET A 126 -13.70 14.72 4.52
N LYS A 127 -13.57 14.44 3.23
CA LYS A 127 -13.90 15.40 2.18
C LYS A 127 -15.37 15.82 2.16
N LEU A 128 -16.27 14.90 2.45
CA LEU A 128 -17.71 15.21 2.56
C LEU A 128 -18.00 16.04 3.81
N TYR A 129 -17.35 15.76 4.91
CA TYR A 129 -17.44 16.52 6.15
C TYR A 129 -16.96 17.96 5.94
N ASP A 130 -15.79 18.18 5.34
CA ASP A 130 -15.26 19.51 5.01
C ASP A 130 -16.19 20.32 4.11
N LYS A 131 -16.98 19.64 3.27
CA LYS A 131 -18.01 20.26 2.43
C LYS A 131 -19.34 20.51 3.16
N GLY A 132 -19.42 20.23 4.46
CA GLY A 132 -20.65 20.38 5.25
C GLY A 132 -21.80 19.47 4.79
N ARG A 133 -21.48 18.30 4.19
CA ARG A 133 -22.52 17.41 3.66
C ARG A 133 -23.18 16.55 4.73
N PHE A 134 -22.59 16.42 5.88
CA PHE A 134 -23.14 15.74 7.06
C PHE A 134 -22.41 16.22 8.33
N ASN A 135 -23.00 15.88 9.49
CA ASN A 135 -22.38 16.05 10.80
C ASN A 135 -22.09 14.68 11.42
N LEU A 136 -21.09 14.60 12.29
CA LEU A 136 -20.74 13.36 12.97
C LEU A 136 -21.88 12.84 13.89
N THR A 137 -22.75 13.75 14.32
CA THR A 137 -23.93 13.44 15.14
C THR A 137 -25.16 13.01 14.34
N ASP A 138 -25.12 13.14 13.02
CA ASP A 138 -26.23 12.72 12.18
C ASP A 138 -26.43 11.20 12.27
N LYS A 139 -27.68 10.76 12.15
CA LYS A 139 -27.99 9.34 12.14
C LYS A 139 -27.65 8.72 10.80
N VAL A 140 -27.07 7.54 10.83
CA VAL A 140 -26.81 6.77 9.60
C VAL A 140 -28.12 6.47 8.85
N SER A 141 -29.24 6.33 9.56
CA SER A 141 -30.59 6.14 8.97
C SER A 141 -31.12 7.34 8.19
N ASP A 142 -30.52 8.54 8.35
CA ASP A 142 -30.87 9.70 7.53
C ASP A 142 -30.37 9.53 6.09
N TYR A 143 -29.24 8.85 5.93
CA TYR A 143 -28.59 8.54 4.65
C TYR A 143 -28.93 7.16 4.12
N LEU A 144 -29.20 6.20 5.01
CA LEU A 144 -29.57 4.81 4.68
C LEU A 144 -30.97 4.48 5.19
N PRO A 145 -32.02 4.79 4.41
CA PRO A 145 -33.42 4.67 4.87
C PRO A 145 -33.83 3.27 5.34
N PHE A 146 -33.19 2.22 4.87
CA PHE A 146 -33.49 0.85 5.28
C PHE A 146 -33.15 0.55 6.75
N LEU A 147 -32.39 1.41 7.41
CA LEU A 147 -32.10 1.31 8.85
C LEU A 147 -33.22 1.88 9.74
N ARG A 148 -34.15 2.64 9.15
CA ARG A 148 -35.29 3.21 9.89
C ARG A 148 -36.20 2.10 10.42
N LYS A 149 -36.72 2.32 11.61
CA LYS A 149 -37.58 1.34 12.31
C LYS A 149 -36.86 0.01 12.66
N THR A 150 -35.53 0.01 12.65
CA THR A 150 -34.71 -1.09 13.14
C THR A 150 -34.05 -0.71 14.46
N ASN A 151 -33.42 -1.67 15.14
CA ASN A 151 -32.61 -1.41 16.34
C ASN A 151 -31.31 -0.59 16.03
N LYS A 152 -31.08 -0.22 14.77
CA LYS A 152 -29.93 0.59 14.30
C LYS A 152 -30.34 1.99 13.85
N GLU A 153 -31.63 2.35 13.98
CA GLU A 153 -32.13 3.66 13.53
C GLU A 153 -31.38 4.85 14.14
N ASN A 154 -30.99 4.74 15.39
CA ASN A 154 -30.34 5.83 16.13
C ASN A 154 -28.81 5.80 16.07
N LEU A 155 -28.23 4.88 15.30
CA LEU A 155 -26.79 4.80 15.13
C LEU A 155 -26.24 6.07 14.46
N THR A 156 -25.26 6.72 15.08
CA THR A 156 -24.61 7.92 14.55
C THR A 156 -23.42 7.60 13.65
N ILE A 157 -23.11 8.53 12.75
CA ILE A 157 -21.89 8.45 11.91
C ILE A 157 -20.64 8.37 12.78
N ARG A 158 -20.61 9.12 13.89
CA ARG A 158 -19.50 9.11 14.86
C ARG A 158 -19.27 7.70 15.44
N GLU A 159 -20.33 7.04 15.92
CA GLU A 159 -20.20 5.69 16.49
C GLU A 159 -19.72 4.67 15.46
N LEU A 160 -20.14 4.83 14.20
CA LEU A 160 -19.68 3.98 13.11
C LEU A 160 -18.17 4.17 12.85
N LEU A 161 -17.71 5.43 12.75
CA LEU A 161 -16.31 5.76 12.50
C LEU A 161 -15.38 5.35 13.67
N LEU A 162 -15.89 5.38 14.90
CA LEU A 162 -15.14 4.96 16.09
C LEU A 162 -15.22 3.44 16.35
N HIS A 163 -15.86 2.66 15.48
CA HIS A 163 -16.11 1.23 15.69
C HIS A 163 -16.90 0.91 16.97
N GLN A 164 -17.77 1.83 17.41
CA GLN A 164 -18.61 1.71 18.60
C GLN A 164 -20.07 1.41 18.28
N SER A 165 -20.38 1.06 17.05
CA SER A 165 -21.73 0.86 16.53
C SER A 165 -22.46 -0.36 17.06
N GLY A 166 -21.76 -1.30 17.69
CA GLY A 166 -22.30 -2.60 18.09
C GLY A 166 -22.72 -3.49 16.91
N LEU A 167 -22.25 -3.17 15.70
CA LEU A 167 -22.40 -4.06 14.55
C LEU A 167 -21.38 -5.20 14.66
N PRO A 168 -21.71 -6.42 14.18
CA PRO A 168 -20.73 -7.50 14.11
C PRO A 168 -19.60 -7.12 13.18
N SER A 169 -18.37 -7.57 13.47
CA SER A 169 -17.18 -7.29 12.70
C SER A 169 -17.21 -7.90 11.29
N GLY A 170 -18.05 -8.88 11.06
CA GLY A 170 -18.25 -9.56 9.78
C GLY A 170 -19.45 -10.49 9.83
N LEU A 171 -19.97 -10.80 8.64
CA LEU A 171 -20.99 -11.81 8.45
C LEU A 171 -20.38 -12.93 7.61
N LEU A 172 -20.43 -14.14 8.15
CA LEU A 172 -19.87 -15.33 7.50
C LEU A 172 -20.89 -15.91 6.49
N PHE A 173 -21.24 -15.14 5.46
CA PHE A 173 -22.23 -15.54 4.45
C PHE A 173 -21.94 -16.91 3.82
N TYR A 174 -20.68 -17.29 3.73
CA TYR A 174 -20.28 -18.59 3.20
C TYR A 174 -20.84 -19.75 4.05
N GLN A 175 -21.02 -19.56 5.35
CA GLN A 175 -21.59 -20.60 6.22
C GLN A 175 -23.05 -20.91 5.88
N GLU A 176 -23.81 -19.88 5.45
CA GLU A 176 -25.17 -20.05 4.98
C GLU A 176 -25.22 -20.68 3.58
N ALA A 177 -24.14 -20.51 2.82
CA ALA A 177 -24.00 -21.06 1.47
C ALA A 177 -23.57 -22.52 1.44
N ILE A 178 -23.13 -23.09 2.58
CA ILE A 178 -22.68 -24.47 2.69
C ILE A 178 -23.78 -25.34 3.29
N ASP A 179 -24.03 -26.49 2.66
CA ASP A 179 -24.88 -27.55 3.19
C ASP A 179 -24.02 -28.81 3.38
N GLY A 180 -23.63 -29.06 4.65
CA GLY A 180 -22.62 -30.05 4.96
C GLY A 180 -21.26 -29.71 4.36
N LYS A 181 -20.79 -30.50 3.37
CA LYS A 181 -19.52 -30.26 2.65
C LYS A 181 -19.68 -29.62 1.28
N CYS A 182 -20.91 -29.32 0.87
CA CYS A 182 -21.22 -28.84 -0.47
C CYS A 182 -21.86 -27.44 -0.40
N TYR A 183 -21.64 -26.64 -1.46
CA TYR A 183 -22.33 -25.37 -1.60
C TYR A 183 -23.80 -25.58 -1.97
N LYS A 184 -24.70 -24.80 -1.37
CA LYS A 184 -26.12 -24.79 -1.72
C LYS A 184 -26.29 -24.19 -3.10
N GLY A 185 -26.61 -25.01 -4.09
CA GLY A 185 -26.71 -24.62 -5.49
C GLY A 185 -27.73 -23.48 -5.75
N SER A 186 -28.75 -23.36 -4.90
CA SER A 186 -29.77 -22.30 -5.00
C SER A 186 -29.27 -20.89 -4.67
N LEU A 187 -28.10 -20.76 -3.99
CA LEU A 187 -27.49 -19.48 -3.65
C LEU A 187 -26.57 -18.94 -4.74
N PHE A 188 -26.24 -19.75 -5.73
CA PHE A 188 -25.35 -19.38 -6.82
C PHE A 188 -26.10 -19.32 -8.15
N LYS A 189 -25.98 -18.21 -8.85
CA LYS A 189 -26.48 -18.12 -10.22
C LYS A 189 -25.57 -18.94 -11.14
N GLN A 190 -26.15 -19.84 -11.90
CA GLN A 190 -25.43 -20.68 -12.85
C GLN A 190 -25.37 -20.08 -14.26
N SER A 191 -25.99 -18.92 -14.51
CA SER A 191 -26.00 -18.31 -15.84
C SER A 191 -24.89 -17.29 -16.01
N LYS A 192 -24.33 -17.20 -17.21
CA LYS A 192 -23.35 -16.21 -17.62
C LYS A 192 -23.89 -14.77 -17.68
N ASP A 193 -25.19 -14.60 -17.59
CA ASP A 193 -25.91 -13.32 -17.71
C ASP A 193 -26.13 -12.66 -16.32
N ALA A 194 -25.35 -13.03 -15.33
CA ALA A 194 -25.50 -12.60 -13.94
C ALA A 194 -24.57 -11.45 -13.53
N LEU A 195 -23.97 -10.76 -14.50
CA LEU A 195 -23.20 -9.53 -14.30
C LEU A 195 -23.89 -8.36 -14.96
#